data_fa839a5709e4b903696b22447ffc4941
#
_entry.id   fa839a5709e4b903696b22447ffc4941
#
_cell.length_a   1.000
_cell.length_b   1.000
_cell.length_c   1.000
_cell.angle_alpha   90.00
_cell.angle_beta   90.00
_cell.angle_gamma   90.00
#
_symmetry.space_group_name_H-M   'P 1'
#
loop_
_entity.id
_entity.type
_entity.pdbx_description
1 polymer ?
#
loop_
_entity_poly.entity_id
_entity_poly.type
_entity_poly.pdbx_seq_one_letter_code
_entity_poly.pdbx_strand_id
1 'polypeptide(L)'
;MKIAVLSSFTTSLFWFRIDMMRSFRKAGYEVLAVGDGPEEEWSRKFADLGIRYRQIPVQRNGTNPIRDLTTFRALYRLLKEEKPDKIFAYQAKTVIYGGLAARICGIREFYPLIAGVGSVFLGGGFKQKLIRSILVAEYRLGMGHAPKIFFQNQDDLKVFTDAKILPRHKAVMLHGSGVNVEKFTPTPLPEEPSFLCISRLIRDKGVWEYLEAARKLRARRPEARCVLVGPFDTNPSAIKPEELQSYIDDGSVEYVGEQKDVQPFLRACTAYVLPSYHEGTPKTVLEAMACGRPAITTDAPGCRETVTDGVNGYLVPVKDVDAIVTAMERMLDDPAGAQRMATEARRIAEDRYDVHKVNAAICRTMGICN
;
A
#
# COMPACT_ATOMS: atom_id res chain seq x y z
N MET A 1 26.22 -9.52 -9.56
CA MET A 1 25.17 -10.16 -8.74
C MET A 1 23.81 -9.68 -9.24
N LYS A 2 22.78 -10.54 -9.16
CA LYS A 2 21.44 -10.27 -9.71
C LYS A 2 20.37 -10.34 -8.63
N ILE A 3 19.44 -9.38 -8.62
CA ILE A 3 18.26 -9.38 -7.74
C ILE A 3 17.00 -9.46 -8.59
N ALA A 4 16.11 -10.44 -8.29
CA ALA A 4 14.77 -10.49 -8.84
C ALA A 4 13.77 -9.85 -7.87
N VAL A 5 12.89 -8.98 -8.39
CA VAL A 5 11.79 -8.37 -7.64
C VAL A 5 10.48 -8.89 -8.19
N LEU A 6 9.78 -9.73 -7.40
CA LEU A 6 8.58 -10.45 -7.83
C LEU A 6 7.31 -9.77 -7.32
N SER A 7 6.35 -9.54 -8.21
CA SER A 7 5.02 -9.00 -7.90
C SER A 7 3.95 -9.68 -8.74
N SER A 8 2.74 -9.80 -8.22
CA SER A 8 1.56 -10.20 -8.98
C SER A 8 0.80 -9.01 -9.59
N PHE A 9 1.39 -7.82 -9.58
CA PHE A 9 0.79 -6.61 -10.14
C PHE A 9 1.89 -5.63 -10.57
N THR A 10 2.18 -5.61 -11.88
CA THR A 10 3.30 -4.85 -12.46
C THR A 10 3.23 -3.35 -12.20
N THR A 11 2.02 -2.77 -12.25
CA THR A 11 1.82 -1.35 -11.94
C THR A 11 2.35 -1.00 -10.55
N SER A 12 2.20 -1.91 -9.56
CA SER A 12 2.72 -1.67 -8.21
C SER A 12 4.25 -1.74 -8.12
N LEU A 13 4.92 -2.52 -8.97
CA LEU A 13 6.38 -2.49 -9.09
C LEU A 13 6.87 -1.11 -9.49
N PHE A 14 6.22 -0.53 -10.50
CA PHE A 14 6.61 0.76 -11.05
C PHE A 14 6.31 1.91 -10.08
N TRP A 15 5.13 1.93 -9.44
CA TRP A 15 4.74 3.04 -8.60
C TRP A 15 5.26 2.95 -7.15
N PHE A 16 5.48 1.74 -6.62
CA PHE A 16 5.82 1.57 -5.20
C PHE A 16 7.24 1.05 -4.95
N ARG A 17 7.90 0.49 -5.97
CA ARG A 17 9.20 -0.19 -5.77
C ARG A 17 10.33 0.33 -6.67
N ILE A 18 10.05 1.34 -7.49
CA ILE A 18 11.05 1.87 -8.41
C ILE A 18 12.26 2.43 -7.68
N ASP A 19 12.07 3.20 -6.60
CA ASP A 19 13.16 3.79 -5.83
C ASP A 19 13.99 2.71 -5.09
N MET A 20 13.32 1.62 -4.63
CA MET A 20 14.02 0.45 -4.08
C MET A 20 14.88 -0.23 -5.15
N MET A 21 14.33 -0.48 -6.33
CA MET A 21 15.07 -1.09 -7.44
C MET A 21 16.23 -0.22 -7.92
N ARG A 22 16.06 1.11 -7.94
CA ARG A 22 17.17 2.06 -8.19
C ARG A 22 18.26 1.95 -7.13
N SER A 23 17.89 1.78 -5.85
CA SER A 23 18.87 1.58 -4.76
C SER A 23 19.67 0.29 -4.96
N PHE A 24 19.03 -0.80 -5.39
CA PHE A 24 19.73 -2.05 -5.71
C PHE A 24 20.71 -1.88 -6.89
N ARG A 25 20.28 -1.16 -7.93
CA ARG A 25 21.19 -0.83 -9.06
C ARG A 25 22.38 0.03 -8.64
N LYS A 26 22.12 1.05 -7.82
CA LYS A 26 23.18 1.91 -7.29
C LYS A 26 24.20 1.12 -6.47
N ALA A 27 23.77 0.04 -5.82
CA ALA A 27 24.64 -0.90 -5.12
C ALA A 27 25.35 -1.93 -6.04
N GLY A 28 25.23 -1.78 -7.36
CA GLY A 28 25.93 -2.63 -8.34
C GLY A 28 25.22 -3.91 -8.73
N TYR A 29 23.94 -4.07 -8.39
CA TYR A 29 23.17 -5.27 -8.77
C TYR A 29 22.47 -5.09 -10.12
N GLU A 30 22.47 -6.15 -10.94
CA GLU A 30 21.51 -6.30 -12.02
C GLU A 30 20.12 -6.52 -11.41
N VAL A 31 19.12 -5.75 -11.84
CA VAL A 31 17.76 -5.85 -11.31
C VAL A 31 16.83 -6.41 -12.37
N LEU A 32 16.12 -7.47 -12.01
CA LEU A 32 15.06 -8.09 -12.80
C LEU A 32 13.71 -7.84 -12.12
N ALA A 33 12.87 -7.03 -12.72
CA ALA A 33 11.47 -6.85 -12.31
C ALA A 33 10.61 -7.95 -12.95
N VAL A 34 9.71 -8.57 -12.16
CA VAL A 34 8.84 -9.66 -12.62
C VAL A 34 7.41 -9.39 -12.21
N GLY A 35 6.48 -9.42 -13.16
CA GLY A 35 5.08 -9.09 -12.90
C GLY A 35 4.10 -9.67 -13.91
N ASP A 36 2.83 -9.28 -13.83
CA ASP A 36 1.72 -9.77 -14.67
C ASP A 36 1.53 -9.01 -15.98
N GLY A 37 2.08 -7.80 -16.07
CA GLY A 37 1.87 -6.90 -17.22
C GLY A 37 2.58 -7.41 -18.49
N PRO A 38 2.05 -7.07 -19.70
CA PRO A 38 2.65 -7.48 -20.97
C PRO A 38 4.09 -6.99 -21.13
N GLU A 39 5.00 -7.86 -21.57
CA GLU A 39 6.41 -7.49 -21.80
C GLU A 39 6.56 -6.35 -22.81
N GLU A 40 5.74 -6.33 -23.87
CA GLU A 40 5.74 -5.30 -24.90
C GLU A 40 5.53 -3.89 -24.33
N GLU A 41 4.65 -3.77 -23.34
CA GLU A 41 4.36 -2.48 -22.69
C GLU A 41 5.41 -2.10 -21.64
N TRP A 42 5.78 -3.06 -20.78
CA TRP A 42 6.52 -2.76 -19.58
C TRP A 42 8.05 -2.85 -19.73
N SER A 43 8.54 -3.67 -20.67
CA SER A 43 9.98 -3.81 -20.87
C SER A 43 10.66 -2.48 -21.21
N ARG A 44 10.03 -1.67 -22.08
CA ARG A 44 10.57 -0.35 -22.41
C ARG A 44 10.60 0.59 -21.21
N LYS A 45 9.49 0.67 -20.47
CA LYS A 45 9.38 1.54 -19.28
C LYS A 45 10.42 1.19 -18.20
N PHE A 46 10.72 -0.10 -18.01
CA PHE A 46 11.75 -0.52 -17.07
C PHE A 46 13.17 -0.37 -17.66
N ALA A 47 13.35 -0.60 -18.96
CA ALA A 47 14.64 -0.43 -19.63
C ALA A 47 15.15 1.01 -19.58
N ASP A 48 14.27 2.02 -19.69
CA ASP A 48 14.60 3.44 -19.52
C ASP A 48 15.20 3.74 -18.12
N LEU A 49 14.94 2.86 -17.15
CA LEU A 49 15.50 2.92 -15.79
C LEU A 49 16.67 1.94 -15.60
N GLY A 50 17.08 1.24 -16.68
CA GLY A 50 18.09 0.20 -16.69
C GLY A 50 17.72 -1.03 -15.89
N ILE A 51 16.45 -1.36 -15.79
CA ILE A 51 15.90 -2.54 -15.11
C ILE A 51 15.37 -3.46 -16.20
N ARG A 52 15.69 -4.76 -16.10
CA ARG A 52 15.09 -5.77 -16.98
C ARG A 52 13.70 -6.13 -16.47
N TYR A 53 12.77 -6.45 -17.38
CA TYR A 53 11.43 -6.90 -17.02
C TYR A 53 11.11 -8.24 -17.67
N ARG A 54 10.41 -9.09 -16.95
CA ARG A 54 9.86 -10.37 -17.44
C ARG A 54 8.42 -10.54 -16.97
N GLN A 55 7.58 -10.97 -17.86
CA GLN A 55 6.18 -11.29 -17.54
C GLN A 55 6.04 -12.69 -16.95
N ILE A 56 5.12 -12.84 -16.00
CA ILE A 56 4.64 -14.14 -15.51
C ILE A 56 3.12 -14.20 -15.56
N PRO A 57 2.52 -15.35 -15.87
CA PRO A 57 1.07 -15.54 -15.81
C PRO A 57 0.66 -15.66 -14.33
N VAL A 58 0.28 -14.57 -13.72
CA VAL A 58 -0.23 -14.52 -12.35
C VAL A 58 -1.57 -13.80 -12.29
N GLN A 59 -2.57 -14.42 -11.69
CA GLN A 59 -3.83 -13.77 -11.42
C GLN A 59 -3.82 -13.24 -10.00
N ARG A 60 -3.91 -11.90 -9.83
CA ARG A 60 -3.84 -11.23 -8.54
C ARG A 60 -4.89 -11.74 -7.56
N ASN A 61 -6.14 -11.87 -8.01
CA ASN A 61 -7.28 -12.30 -7.21
C ASN A 61 -7.76 -13.70 -7.65
N GLY A 62 -8.36 -14.44 -6.73
CA GLY A 62 -8.92 -15.76 -6.98
C GLY A 62 -8.10 -16.92 -6.44
N THR A 63 -8.78 -18.06 -6.25
CA THR A 63 -8.26 -19.29 -5.63
C THR A 63 -8.35 -20.46 -6.62
N ASN A 64 -7.98 -20.27 -7.88
CA ASN A 64 -8.02 -21.34 -8.89
C ASN A 64 -6.69 -22.12 -8.85
N PRO A 65 -6.68 -23.38 -8.38
CA PRO A 65 -5.44 -24.18 -8.19
C PRO A 65 -4.70 -24.45 -9.51
N ILE A 66 -5.42 -24.56 -10.64
CA ILE A 66 -4.80 -24.81 -11.95
C ILE A 66 -4.00 -23.57 -12.38
N ARG A 67 -4.56 -22.37 -12.22
CA ARG A 67 -3.87 -21.11 -12.52
C ARG A 67 -2.69 -20.88 -11.57
N ASP A 68 -2.84 -21.25 -10.31
CA ASP A 68 -1.77 -21.14 -9.32
C ASP A 68 -0.62 -22.10 -9.63
N LEU A 69 -0.90 -23.32 -10.11
CA LEU A 69 0.11 -24.23 -10.63
C LEU A 69 0.84 -23.68 -11.88
N THR A 70 0.10 -22.98 -12.75
CA THR A 70 0.70 -22.31 -13.92
C THR A 70 1.64 -21.19 -13.48
N THR A 71 1.23 -20.37 -12.51
CA THR A 71 2.08 -19.33 -11.91
C THR A 71 3.33 -19.91 -11.26
N PHE A 72 3.19 -20.97 -10.47
CA PHE A 72 4.33 -21.66 -9.87
C PHE A 72 5.31 -22.19 -10.92
N ARG A 73 4.83 -22.90 -11.97
CA ARG A 73 5.68 -23.42 -13.05
C ARG A 73 6.41 -22.31 -13.80
N ALA A 74 5.75 -21.19 -14.05
CA ALA A 74 6.38 -20.05 -14.72
C ALA A 74 7.48 -19.43 -13.85
N LEU A 75 7.22 -19.21 -12.56
CA LEU A 75 8.23 -18.74 -11.60
C LEU A 75 9.41 -19.71 -11.49
N TYR A 76 9.15 -21.01 -11.38
CA TYR A 76 10.21 -22.01 -11.32
C TYR A 76 11.12 -21.99 -12.57
N ARG A 77 10.53 -21.93 -13.78
CA ARG A 77 11.29 -21.85 -15.04
C ARG A 77 12.11 -20.56 -15.10
N LEU A 78 11.50 -19.43 -14.78
CA LEU A 78 12.15 -18.13 -14.75
C LEU A 78 13.34 -18.10 -13.77
N LEU A 79 13.15 -18.58 -12.53
CA LEU A 79 14.22 -18.59 -11.54
C LEU A 79 15.34 -19.56 -11.88
N LYS A 80 15.02 -20.69 -12.53
CA LYS A 80 16.01 -21.65 -13.02
C LYS A 80 16.84 -21.09 -14.19
N GLU A 81 16.21 -20.28 -15.07
CA GLU A 81 16.86 -19.61 -16.20
C GLU A 81 17.71 -18.42 -15.72
N GLU A 82 17.11 -17.50 -14.95
CA GLU A 82 17.73 -16.24 -14.57
C GLU A 82 18.74 -16.35 -13.42
N LYS A 83 18.61 -17.37 -12.57
CA LYS A 83 19.50 -17.67 -11.41
C LYS A 83 19.85 -16.44 -10.58
N PRO A 84 18.86 -15.70 -10.06
CA PRO A 84 19.14 -14.52 -9.24
C PRO A 84 19.84 -14.92 -7.94
N ASP A 85 20.79 -14.12 -7.48
CA ASP A 85 21.46 -14.29 -6.19
C ASP A 85 20.51 -13.99 -5.02
N LYS A 86 19.63 -13.01 -5.19
CA LYS A 86 18.64 -12.58 -4.18
C LYS A 86 17.29 -12.38 -4.81
N ILE A 87 16.23 -12.62 -4.03
CA ILE A 87 14.85 -12.39 -4.44
C ILE A 87 14.15 -11.53 -3.39
N PHE A 88 13.51 -10.43 -3.83
CA PHE A 88 12.54 -9.69 -3.05
C PHE A 88 11.15 -9.97 -3.64
N ALA A 89 10.21 -10.48 -2.84
CA ALA A 89 8.87 -10.82 -3.29
C ALA A 89 7.80 -10.17 -2.40
N TYR A 90 6.71 -9.68 -2.99
CA TYR A 90 5.58 -9.16 -2.23
C TYR A 90 4.27 -9.48 -2.93
N GLN A 91 3.15 -9.42 -2.19
CA GLN A 91 1.83 -9.97 -2.55
C GLN A 91 1.79 -11.51 -2.45
N ALA A 92 0.63 -12.03 -1.99
CA ALA A 92 0.49 -13.42 -1.54
C ALA A 92 1.03 -14.47 -2.51
N LYS A 93 0.63 -14.42 -3.80
CA LYS A 93 0.99 -15.46 -4.76
C LYS A 93 2.47 -15.49 -5.10
N THR A 94 3.10 -14.34 -5.26
CA THR A 94 4.55 -14.26 -5.52
C THR A 94 5.38 -14.58 -4.28
N VAL A 95 4.87 -14.27 -3.09
CA VAL A 95 5.49 -14.70 -1.83
C VAL A 95 5.42 -16.22 -1.68
N ILE A 96 4.25 -16.82 -1.89
CA ILE A 96 4.03 -18.26 -1.71
C ILE A 96 4.75 -19.06 -2.83
N TYR A 97 4.36 -18.83 -4.08
CA TYR A 97 4.84 -19.64 -5.21
C TYR A 97 6.26 -19.25 -5.65
N GLY A 98 6.62 -17.97 -5.51
CA GLY A 98 8.00 -17.51 -5.72
C GLY A 98 8.97 -18.09 -4.69
N GLY A 99 8.54 -18.13 -3.41
CA GLY A 99 9.33 -18.73 -2.35
C GLY A 99 9.48 -20.24 -2.52
N LEU A 100 8.42 -20.96 -2.88
CA LEU A 100 8.50 -22.39 -3.18
C LEU A 100 9.43 -22.67 -4.37
N ALA A 101 9.32 -21.89 -5.44
CA ALA A 101 10.20 -22.01 -6.62
C ALA A 101 11.66 -21.69 -6.26
N ALA A 102 11.90 -20.63 -5.47
CA ALA A 102 13.23 -20.27 -4.99
C ALA A 102 13.88 -21.40 -4.18
N ARG A 103 13.11 -22.00 -3.26
CA ARG A 103 13.58 -23.15 -2.46
C ARG A 103 14.00 -24.33 -3.33
N ILE A 104 13.19 -24.69 -4.35
CA ILE A 104 13.49 -25.80 -5.26
C ILE A 104 14.70 -25.47 -6.15
N CYS A 105 14.88 -24.22 -6.56
CA CYS A 105 16.06 -23.75 -7.29
C CYS A 105 17.33 -23.58 -6.43
N GLY A 106 17.25 -23.82 -5.11
CA GLY A 106 18.39 -23.67 -4.20
C GLY A 106 18.74 -22.20 -3.86
N ILE A 107 17.87 -21.25 -4.16
CA ILE A 107 18.07 -19.82 -3.87
C ILE A 107 17.72 -19.58 -2.40
N ARG A 108 18.74 -19.30 -1.57
CA ARG A 108 18.58 -19.12 -0.12
C ARG A 108 18.21 -17.70 0.28
N GLU A 109 18.62 -16.71 -0.51
CA GLU A 109 18.41 -15.28 -0.26
C GLU A 109 17.03 -14.83 -0.78
N PHE A 110 15.97 -15.33 -0.13
CA PHE A 110 14.57 -15.01 -0.43
C PHE A 110 13.98 -14.11 0.66
N TYR A 111 13.56 -12.93 0.30
CA TYR A 111 13.09 -11.87 1.21
C TYR A 111 11.65 -11.47 0.89
N PRO A 112 10.66 -12.13 1.50
CA PRO A 112 9.26 -11.76 1.30
C PRO A 112 8.87 -10.52 2.12
N LEU A 113 7.98 -9.70 1.55
CA LEU A 113 7.30 -8.60 2.23
C LEU A 113 5.79 -8.91 2.31
N ILE A 114 5.27 -8.84 3.52
CA ILE A 114 3.84 -8.90 3.81
C ILE A 114 3.33 -7.46 3.93
N ALA A 115 2.54 -7.03 2.95
CA ALA A 115 1.96 -5.69 2.84
C ALA A 115 0.44 -5.70 3.06
N GLY A 116 -0.03 -6.58 3.92
CA GLY A 116 -1.43 -6.83 4.24
C GLY A 116 -1.76 -8.32 4.23
N VAL A 117 -2.54 -8.77 5.20
CA VAL A 117 -2.91 -10.20 5.35
C VAL A 117 -4.04 -10.64 4.41
N GLY A 118 -4.77 -9.69 3.82
CA GLY A 118 -5.93 -9.96 2.97
C GLY A 118 -7.18 -10.35 3.78
N SER A 119 -8.34 -10.25 3.12
CA SER A 119 -9.66 -10.46 3.74
C SER A 119 -9.88 -11.88 4.27
N VAL A 120 -9.13 -12.88 3.79
CA VAL A 120 -9.23 -14.27 4.25
C VAL A 120 -8.89 -14.43 5.73
N PHE A 121 -7.97 -13.60 6.25
CA PHE A 121 -7.60 -13.64 7.67
C PHE A 121 -8.58 -12.87 8.57
N LEU A 122 -9.40 -11.99 8.01
CA LEU A 122 -10.31 -11.09 8.74
C LEU A 122 -11.73 -11.67 8.89
N GLY A 123 -12.09 -12.67 8.09
CA GLY A 123 -13.44 -13.25 8.07
C GLY A 123 -13.66 -14.40 9.06
N GLY A 124 -14.94 -14.66 9.42
CA GLY A 124 -15.40 -15.77 10.25
C GLY A 124 -16.29 -16.74 9.44
N GLY A 125 -16.32 -18.02 9.81
CA GLY A 125 -17.12 -19.06 9.17
C GLY A 125 -16.30 -20.28 8.79
N PHE A 126 -16.95 -21.44 8.68
CA PHE A 126 -16.26 -22.72 8.46
C PHE A 126 -15.47 -22.75 7.15
N LYS A 127 -16.04 -22.27 6.05
CA LYS A 127 -15.38 -22.18 4.73
C LYS A 127 -14.14 -21.28 4.77
N GLN A 128 -14.23 -20.14 5.44
CA GLN A 128 -13.09 -19.22 5.59
C GLN A 128 -12.00 -19.81 6.47
N LYS A 129 -12.36 -20.54 7.54
CA LYS A 129 -11.38 -21.26 8.39
C LYS A 129 -10.59 -22.28 7.58
N LEU A 130 -11.24 -23.05 6.69
CA LEU A 130 -10.57 -24.02 5.82
C LEU A 130 -9.62 -23.33 4.83
N ILE A 131 -10.08 -22.28 4.14
CA ILE A 131 -9.23 -21.50 3.21
C ILE A 131 -8.05 -20.89 3.95
N ARG A 132 -8.27 -20.33 5.14
CA ARG A 132 -7.21 -19.81 6.00
C ARG A 132 -6.16 -20.86 6.37
N SER A 133 -6.61 -22.09 6.71
CA SER A 133 -5.68 -23.18 7.05
C SER A 133 -4.80 -23.59 5.87
N ILE A 134 -5.38 -23.65 4.66
CA ILE A 134 -4.63 -23.91 3.42
C ILE A 134 -3.62 -22.79 3.19
N LEU A 135 -4.05 -21.54 3.26
CA LEU A 135 -3.18 -20.37 3.04
C LEU A 135 -2.03 -20.29 4.05
N VAL A 136 -2.29 -20.64 5.33
CA VAL A 136 -1.26 -20.75 6.37
C VAL A 136 -0.20 -21.80 6.00
N ALA A 137 -0.64 -22.96 5.51
CA ALA A 137 0.28 -24.02 5.06
C ALA A 137 1.11 -23.58 3.84
N GLU A 138 0.49 -22.92 2.87
CA GLU A 138 1.17 -22.39 1.68
C GLU A 138 2.21 -21.33 2.06
N TYR A 139 1.88 -20.38 2.96
CA TYR A 139 2.84 -19.40 3.45
C TYR A 139 4.03 -20.06 4.20
N ARG A 140 3.76 -21.06 5.05
CA ARG A 140 4.84 -21.82 5.71
C ARG A 140 5.80 -22.47 4.71
N LEU A 141 5.25 -23.09 3.68
CA LEU A 141 6.05 -23.73 2.63
C LEU A 141 6.86 -22.71 1.80
N GLY A 142 6.22 -21.62 1.40
CA GLY A 142 6.86 -20.58 0.57
C GLY A 142 7.91 -19.77 1.34
N MET A 143 7.64 -19.41 2.61
CA MET A 143 8.53 -18.52 3.37
C MET A 143 9.44 -19.24 4.37
N GLY A 144 9.29 -20.54 4.57
CA GLY A 144 10.02 -21.27 5.63
C GLY A 144 11.53 -21.17 5.57
N HIS A 145 12.10 -21.04 4.36
CA HIS A 145 13.54 -20.91 4.14
C HIS A 145 14.03 -19.45 4.12
N ALA A 146 13.11 -18.46 4.12
CA ALA A 146 13.46 -17.05 4.12
C ALA A 146 14.34 -16.69 5.33
N PRO A 147 15.48 -15.98 5.15
CA PRO A 147 16.32 -15.54 6.25
C PRO A 147 15.64 -14.43 7.06
N LYS A 148 14.96 -13.52 6.42
CA LYS A 148 14.17 -12.44 7.01
C LYS A 148 12.89 -12.22 6.22
N ILE A 149 11.85 -11.71 6.90
CA ILE A 149 10.51 -11.46 6.36
C ILE A 149 10.10 -10.06 6.79
N PHE A 150 9.76 -9.21 5.81
CA PHE A 150 9.37 -7.84 6.07
C PHE A 150 7.88 -7.72 6.35
N PHE A 151 7.52 -6.85 7.29
CA PHE A 151 6.15 -6.47 7.63
C PHE A 151 6.02 -4.94 7.65
N GLN A 152 4.82 -4.43 7.43
CA GLN A 152 4.55 -2.99 7.41
C GLN A 152 3.76 -2.50 8.63
N ASN A 153 3.11 -3.42 9.37
CA ASN A 153 2.40 -3.12 10.60
C ASN A 153 2.49 -4.29 11.60
N GLN A 154 2.26 -3.99 12.88
CA GLN A 154 2.36 -4.98 13.98
C GLN A 154 1.20 -5.97 13.98
N ASP A 155 0.03 -5.57 13.52
CA ASP A 155 -1.17 -6.42 13.50
C ASP A 155 -0.98 -7.59 12.51
N ASP A 156 -0.47 -7.31 11.31
CA ASP A 156 -0.16 -8.34 10.31
C ASP A 156 0.93 -9.29 10.82
N LEU A 157 1.98 -8.75 11.46
CA LEU A 157 3.01 -9.56 12.10
C LEU A 157 2.39 -10.48 13.16
N LYS A 158 1.50 -9.93 14.00
CA LYS A 158 0.83 -10.71 15.05
C LYS A 158 -0.01 -11.85 14.44
N VAL A 159 -0.78 -11.60 13.39
CA VAL A 159 -1.56 -12.64 12.68
C VAL A 159 -0.65 -13.77 12.19
N PHE A 160 0.51 -13.46 11.63
CA PHE A 160 1.44 -14.46 11.10
C PHE A 160 2.17 -15.23 12.19
N THR A 161 2.52 -14.59 13.31
CA THR A 161 3.16 -15.25 14.44
C THR A 161 2.19 -16.12 15.22
N ASP A 162 0.97 -15.66 15.48
CA ASP A 162 -0.10 -16.43 16.14
C ASP A 162 -0.50 -17.66 15.32
N ALA A 163 -0.55 -17.53 13.99
CA ALA A 163 -0.76 -18.65 13.09
C ALA A 163 0.49 -19.55 12.94
N LYS A 164 1.58 -19.28 13.66
CA LYS A 164 2.86 -20.03 13.58
C LYS A 164 3.39 -20.18 12.16
N ILE A 165 3.20 -19.15 11.30
CA ILE A 165 3.73 -19.13 9.94
C ILE A 165 5.24 -18.86 9.96
N LEU A 166 5.70 -18.00 10.87
CA LEU A 166 7.10 -17.70 11.05
C LEU A 166 7.44 -17.47 12.54
N PRO A 167 8.69 -17.69 12.95
CA PRO A 167 9.17 -17.28 14.26
C PRO A 167 9.48 -15.77 14.26
N ARG A 168 9.17 -15.07 15.36
CA ARG A 168 9.28 -13.61 15.47
C ARG A 168 10.67 -13.04 15.15
N HIS A 169 11.75 -13.80 15.43
CA HIS A 169 13.13 -13.34 15.15
C HIS A 169 13.46 -13.18 13.65
N LYS A 170 12.66 -13.76 12.75
CA LYS A 170 12.79 -13.56 11.31
C LYS A 170 12.09 -12.30 10.82
N ALA A 171 11.18 -11.72 11.60
CA ALA A 171 10.43 -10.55 11.20
C ALA A 171 11.28 -9.28 11.25
N VAL A 172 11.11 -8.41 10.27
CA VAL A 172 11.68 -7.07 10.20
C VAL A 172 10.57 -6.09 9.89
N MET A 173 10.39 -5.09 10.75
CA MET A 173 9.40 -4.05 10.54
C MET A 173 9.94 -2.98 9.60
N LEU A 174 9.11 -2.59 8.62
CA LEU A 174 9.37 -1.48 7.72
C LEU A 174 8.27 -0.42 7.86
N HIS A 175 8.65 0.83 7.66
CA HIS A 175 7.71 1.94 7.61
C HIS A 175 7.09 2.08 6.20
N GLY A 176 6.27 1.08 5.83
CA GLY A 176 5.61 1.04 4.53
C GLY A 176 6.57 0.84 3.34
N SER A 177 6.18 1.39 2.21
CA SER A 177 7.03 1.48 1.01
C SER A 177 7.88 2.75 0.98
N GLY A 178 7.67 3.63 1.95
CA GLY A 178 8.22 4.96 1.99
C GLY A 178 7.55 5.94 1.00
N VAL A 179 7.85 7.20 1.18
CA VAL A 179 7.46 8.29 0.28
C VAL A 179 8.70 9.07 -0.14
N ASN A 180 8.75 9.48 -1.40
CA ASN A 180 9.82 10.36 -1.89
C ASN A 180 9.54 11.80 -1.44
N VAL A 181 10.19 12.22 -0.36
CA VAL A 181 10.00 13.54 0.26
C VAL A 181 10.56 14.69 -0.58
N GLU A 182 11.44 14.39 -1.55
CA GLU A 182 11.95 15.38 -2.51
C GLU A 182 10.94 15.62 -3.64
N LYS A 183 10.17 14.58 -4.02
CA LYS A 183 9.12 14.67 -5.03
C LYS A 183 7.85 15.30 -4.44
N PHE A 184 7.44 14.88 -3.25
CA PHE A 184 6.26 15.38 -2.54
C PHE A 184 6.73 16.47 -1.57
N THR A 185 6.71 17.71 -2.03
CA THR A 185 7.18 18.88 -1.26
C THR A 185 6.04 19.57 -0.52
N PRO A 186 6.28 20.10 0.69
CA PRO A 186 5.26 20.80 1.46
C PRO A 186 4.86 22.11 0.78
N THR A 187 3.59 22.46 0.93
CA THR A 187 3.03 23.76 0.53
C THR A 187 2.16 24.31 1.66
N PRO A 188 1.92 25.60 1.77
CA PRO A 188 0.95 26.16 2.72
C PRO A 188 -0.42 25.49 2.61
N LEU A 189 -1.18 25.45 3.70
CA LEU A 189 -2.57 25.03 3.64
C LEU A 189 -3.38 26.03 2.80
N PRO A 190 -4.39 25.57 2.03
CA PRO A 190 -5.22 26.48 1.23
C PRO A 190 -6.11 27.34 2.13
N GLU A 191 -6.47 28.53 1.64
CA GLU A 191 -7.41 29.42 2.32
C GLU A 191 -8.84 28.85 2.31
N GLU A 192 -9.24 28.27 1.18
CA GLU A 192 -10.52 27.56 1.05
C GLU A 192 -10.38 26.15 1.61
N PRO A 193 -11.16 25.80 2.65
CA PRO A 193 -11.02 24.51 3.29
C PRO A 193 -11.49 23.36 2.37
N SER A 194 -10.65 22.34 2.25
CA SER A 194 -10.98 21.17 1.44
C SER A 194 -10.42 19.88 2.02
N PHE A 195 -11.16 18.79 1.82
CA PHE A 195 -10.82 17.44 2.23
C PHE A 195 -10.66 16.54 1.01
N LEU A 196 -9.60 15.76 0.99
CA LEU A 196 -9.24 14.93 -0.15
C LEU A 196 -9.21 13.45 0.23
N CYS A 197 -9.88 12.61 -0.54
CA CYS A 197 -9.72 11.16 -0.49
C CYS A 197 -9.15 10.65 -1.82
N ILE A 198 -8.08 9.87 -1.78
CA ILE A 198 -7.49 9.21 -2.95
C ILE A 198 -7.47 7.71 -2.71
N SER A 199 -8.31 6.97 -3.40
CA SER A 199 -8.32 5.51 -3.32
C SER A 199 -9.06 4.87 -4.49
N ARG A 200 -8.91 3.56 -4.67
CA ARG A 200 -9.86 2.79 -5.48
C ARG A 200 -11.24 2.87 -4.83
N LEU A 201 -12.29 3.01 -5.63
CA LEU A 201 -13.66 3.18 -5.14
C LEU A 201 -14.26 1.84 -4.64
N ILE A 202 -13.77 1.41 -3.48
CA ILE A 202 -14.24 0.19 -2.80
C ILE A 202 -14.59 0.48 -1.33
N ARG A 203 -15.57 -0.24 -0.79
CA ARG A 203 -16.04 -0.05 0.60
C ARG A 203 -14.95 -0.32 1.63
N ASP A 204 -14.06 -1.29 1.37
CA ASP A 204 -12.95 -1.62 2.29
C ASP A 204 -11.95 -0.45 2.48
N LYS A 205 -11.95 0.54 1.57
CA LYS A 205 -11.19 1.78 1.67
C LYS A 205 -11.94 2.90 2.41
N GLY A 206 -13.15 2.60 2.91
CA GLY A 206 -13.97 3.59 3.61
C GLY A 206 -14.54 4.68 2.71
N VAL A 207 -14.57 4.43 1.37
CA VAL A 207 -15.10 5.43 0.43
C VAL A 207 -16.56 5.76 0.73
N TRP A 208 -17.34 4.76 1.14
CA TRP A 208 -18.74 4.98 1.55
C TRP A 208 -18.84 5.93 2.75
N GLU A 209 -18.03 5.72 3.76
CA GLU A 209 -17.97 6.56 4.96
C GLU A 209 -17.50 7.98 4.63
N TYR A 210 -16.56 8.11 3.70
CA TYR A 210 -16.12 9.43 3.21
C TYR A 210 -17.25 10.17 2.50
N LEU A 211 -18.00 9.50 1.62
CA LEU A 211 -19.14 10.08 0.89
C LEU A 211 -20.23 10.55 1.86
N GLU A 212 -20.62 9.70 2.82
CA GLU A 212 -21.61 10.07 3.84
C GLU A 212 -21.13 11.22 4.74
N ALA A 213 -19.85 11.21 5.12
CA ALA A 213 -19.26 12.29 5.90
C ALA A 213 -19.25 13.61 5.11
N ALA A 214 -18.91 13.58 3.83
CA ALA A 214 -18.92 14.73 2.95
C ALA A 214 -20.33 15.35 2.84
N ARG A 215 -21.36 14.51 2.68
CA ARG A 215 -22.78 14.97 2.64
C ARG A 215 -23.21 15.61 3.95
N LYS A 216 -22.87 15.01 5.09
CA LYS A 216 -23.17 15.58 6.42
C LYS A 216 -22.40 16.87 6.65
N LEU A 217 -21.12 16.91 6.26
CA LEU A 217 -20.28 18.11 6.41
C LEU A 217 -20.85 19.27 5.59
N ARG A 218 -21.18 19.05 4.31
CA ARG A 218 -21.75 20.08 3.43
C ARG A 218 -23.01 20.72 4.02
N ALA A 219 -23.87 19.92 4.66
CA ALA A 219 -25.09 20.45 5.30
C ALA A 219 -24.79 21.41 6.46
N ARG A 220 -23.64 21.27 7.14
CA ARG A 220 -23.23 22.06 8.31
C ARG A 220 -22.22 23.16 7.96
N ARG A 221 -21.36 22.87 7.01
CA ARG A 221 -20.21 23.72 6.62
C ARG A 221 -20.13 23.79 5.08
N PRO A 222 -21.06 24.53 4.44
CA PRO A 222 -21.17 24.58 2.97
C PRO A 222 -19.94 25.17 2.27
N GLU A 223 -19.07 25.87 2.99
CA GLU A 223 -17.80 26.40 2.50
C GLU A 223 -16.73 25.31 2.30
N ALA A 224 -16.87 24.14 2.96
CA ALA A 224 -15.88 23.07 2.88
C ALA A 224 -16.10 22.18 1.64
N ARG A 225 -15.05 22.01 0.84
CA ARG A 225 -15.06 21.14 -0.34
C ARG A 225 -14.60 19.75 0.03
N CYS A 226 -15.23 18.72 -0.57
CA CYS A 226 -14.78 17.32 -0.48
C CYS A 226 -14.46 16.80 -1.87
N VAL A 227 -13.23 16.35 -2.09
CA VAL A 227 -12.72 15.89 -3.37
C VAL A 227 -12.41 14.39 -3.30
N LEU A 228 -12.89 13.62 -4.28
CA LEU A 228 -12.64 12.19 -4.41
C LEU A 228 -11.88 11.89 -5.69
N VAL A 229 -10.73 11.21 -5.55
CA VAL A 229 -9.86 10.80 -6.66
C VAL A 229 -9.71 9.28 -6.67
N GLY A 230 -9.86 8.67 -7.81
CA GLY A 230 -9.53 7.26 -8.00
C GLY A 230 -10.44 6.54 -9.00
N PRO A 231 -10.00 5.35 -9.45
CA PRO A 231 -10.76 4.56 -10.41
C PRO A 231 -11.90 3.77 -9.75
N PHE A 232 -12.95 3.52 -10.51
CA PHE A 232 -13.87 2.44 -10.22
C PHE A 232 -13.13 1.10 -10.23
N ASP A 233 -13.64 0.11 -9.51
CA ASP A 233 -13.01 -1.20 -9.36
C ASP A 233 -13.99 -2.32 -9.71
N THR A 234 -13.48 -3.48 -10.08
CA THR A 234 -14.26 -4.70 -10.32
C THR A 234 -14.39 -5.58 -9.08
N ASN A 235 -13.92 -5.11 -7.93
CA ASN A 235 -14.05 -5.81 -6.65
C ASN A 235 -15.52 -5.94 -6.26
N PRO A 236 -15.95 -7.06 -5.65
CA PRO A 236 -17.32 -7.21 -5.15
C PRO A 236 -17.77 -6.12 -4.15
N SER A 237 -16.83 -5.46 -3.46
CA SER A 237 -17.11 -4.34 -2.56
C SER A 237 -17.00 -2.96 -3.24
N ALA A 238 -16.94 -2.89 -4.58
CA ALA A 238 -16.84 -1.64 -5.31
C ALA A 238 -18.08 -0.75 -5.09
N ILE A 239 -17.85 0.55 -5.04
CA ILE A 239 -18.90 1.57 -5.14
C ILE A 239 -19.35 1.61 -6.60
N LYS A 240 -20.65 1.54 -6.83
CA LYS A 240 -21.22 1.60 -8.17
C LYS A 240 -21.34 3.06 -8.64
N PRO A 241 -21.25 3.32 -9.96
CA PRO A 241 -21.42 4.67 -10.49
C PRO A 241 -22.72 5.34 -10.02
N GLU A 242 -23.83 4.60 -9.97
CA GLU A 242 -25.14 5.10 -9.57
C GLU A 242 -25.18 5.49 -8.08
N GLU A 243 -24.40 4.78 -7.23
CA GLU A 243 -24.28 5.11 -5.80
C GLU A 243 -23.49 6.42 -5.62
N LEU A 244 -22.43 6.64 -6.41
CA LEU A 244 -21.62 7.86 -6.34
C LEU A 244 -22.36 9.08 -6.91
N GLN A 245 -23.17 8.87 -7.96
CA GLN A 245 -23.82 9.96 -8.71
C GLN A 245 -24.66 10.87 -7.79
N SER A 246 -25.36 10.29 -6.80
CA SER A 246 -26.18 11.07 -5.87
C SER A 246 -25.40 12.08 -5.04
N TYR A 247 -24.12 11.81 -4.74
CA TYR A 247 -23.23 12.71 -3.99
C TYR A 247 -22.60 13.79 -4.88
N ILE A 248 -22.48 13.49 -6.19
CA ILE A 248 -22.06 14.46 -7.18
C ILE A 248 -23.21 15.44 -7.47
N ASP A 249 -24.42 14.95 -7.69
CA ASP A 249 -25.59 15.74 -8.03
C ASP A 249 -26.01 16.71 -6.93
N ASP A 250 -25.91 16.28 -5.66
CA ASP A 250 -26.18 17.16 -4.51
C ASP A 250 -24.97 18.05 -4.14
N GLY A 251 -23.86 17.91 -4.87
CA GLY A 251 -22.63 18.68 -4.68
C GLY A 251 -21.88 18.39 -3.39
N SER A 252 -22.14 17.24 -2.74
CA SER A 252 -21.42 16.82 -1.53
C SER A 252 -19.98 16.45 -1.82
N VAL A 253 -19.71 15.95 -3.03
CA VAL A 253 -18.38 15.47 -3.46
C VAL A 253 -18.09 15.90 -4.88
N GLU A 254 -16.89 16.41 -5.11
CA GLU A 254 -16.30 16.61 -6.42
C GLU A 254 -15.51 15.34 -6.78
N TYR A 255 -16.01 14.55 -7.74
CA TYR A 255 -15.33 13.37 -8.25
C TYR A 255 -14.55 13.69 -9.50
N VAL A 256 -13.23 13.47 -9.47
CA VAL A 256 -12.31 13.81 -10.58
C VAL A 256 -11.75 12.59 -11.33
N GLY A 257 -12.23 11.39 -11.01
CA GLY A 257 -11.79 10.17 -11.67
C GLY A 257 -10.37 9.73 -11.27
N GLU A 258 -9.81 8.81 -12.06
CA GLU A 258 -8.43 8.36 -11.89
C GLU A 258 -7.44 9.42 -12.39
N GLN A 259 -6.44 9.74 -11.57
CA GLN A 259 -5.41 10.71 -11.89
C GLN A 259 -4.02 10.07 -11.89
N LYS A 260 -3.20 10.39 -12.90
CA LYS A 260 -1.81 9.94 -13.00
C LYS A 260 -0.89 10.69 -12.03
N ASP A 261 -1.18 11.97 -11.81
CA ASP A 261 -0.48 12.82 -10.85
C ASP A 261 -1.46 13.33 -9.81
N VAL A 262 -1.23 12.92 -8.56
CA VAL A 262 -2.08 13.28 -7.42
C VAL A 262 -1.55 14.50 -6.65
N GLN A 263 -0.33 15.00 -6.98
CA GLN A 263 0.28 16.11 -6.26
C GLN A 263 -0.54 17.41 -6.29
N PRO A 264 -1.16 17.82 -7.42
CA PRO A 264 -1.99 19.02 -7.44
C PRO A 264 -3.14 18.95 -6.42
N PHE A 265 -3.79 17.79 -6.29
CA PHE A 265 -4.89 17.58 -5.34
C PHE A 265 -4.39 17.57 -3.89
N LEU A 266 -3.25 16.92 -3.63
CA LEU A 266 -2.63 16.91 -2.31
C LEU A 266 -2.21 18.32 -1.86
N ARG A 267 -1.71 19.15 -2.77
CA ARG A 267 -1.33 20.53 -2.47
C ARG A 267 -2.54 21.44 -2.25
N ALA A 268 -3.66 21.13 -2.87
CA ALA A 268 -4.89 21.92 -2.80
C ALA A 268 -5.82 21.55 -1.64
N CYS A 269 -5.52 20.49 -0.85
CA CYS A 269 -6.39 20.12 0.27
C CYS A 269 -5.87 20.64 1.62
N THR A 270 -6.79 20.88 2.54
CA THR A 270 -6.50 21.22 3.94
C THR A 270 -6.09 19.96 4.70
N ALA A 271 -6.82 18.86 4.52
CA ALA A 271 -6.52 17.57 5.13
C ALA A 271 -6.84 16.41 4.18
N TYR A 272 -6.06 15.35 4.34
CA TYR A 272 -6.26 14.09 3.63
C TYR A 272 -7.12 13.14 4.46
N VAL A 273 -8.10 12.47 3.85
CA VAL A 273 -9.04 11.59 4.54
C VAL A 273 -9.01 10.19 3.94
N LEU A 274 -8.65 9.19 4.72
CA LEU A 274 -8.67 7.79 4.30
C LEU A 274 -9.25 6.91 5.42
N PRO A 275 -10.57 6.67 5.46
CA PRO A 275 -11.20 5.88 6.51
C PRO A 275 -11.17 4.37 6.20
N SER A 276 -10.02 3.85 5.74
CA SER A 276 -9.83 2.46 5.32
C SER A 276 -9.94 1.49 6.49
N TYR A 277 -10.44 0.30 6.24
CA TYR A 277 -10.63 -0.73 7.26
C TYR A 277 -9.36 -1.57 7.52
N HIS A 278 -8.44 -1.58 6.59
CA HIS A 278 -7.16 -2.30 6.70
C HIS A 278 -6.20 -1.87 5.60
N GLU A 279 -4.94 -1.62 5.96
CA GLU A 279 -3.84 -1.33 5.03
C GLU A 279 -2.57 -2.09 5.43
N GLY A 280 -1.62 -2.17 4.51
CA GLY A 280 -0.23 -2.46 4.91
C GLY A 280 0.38 -1.24 5.60
N THR A 281 0.62 -0.20 4.80
CA THR A 281 0.82 1.20 5.17
C THR A 281 0.33 2.02 3.99
N PRO A 282 -0.69 2.89 4.16
CA PRO A 282 -1.32 3.58 3.04
C PRO A 282 -0.39 4.64 2.43
N LYS A 283 0.09 4.38 1.22
CA LYS A 283 1.06 5.27 0.56
C LYS A 283 0.52 6.67 0.34
N THR A 284 -0.77 6.80 0.02
CA THR A 284 -1.42 8.10 -0.20
C THR A 284 -1.47 8.96 1.07
N VAL A 285 -1.57 8.36 2.25
CA VAL A 285 -1.39 9.08 3.53
C VAL A 285 0.05 9.58 3.67
N LEU A 286 1.05 8.76 3.33
CA LEU A 286 2.45 9.18 3.37
C LEU A 286 2.74 10.31 2.39
N GLU A 287 2.15 10.27 1.19
CA GLU A 287 2.25 11.32 0.17
C GLU A 287 1.60 12.63 0.64
N ALA A 288 0.44 12.55 1.29
CA ALA A 288 -0.22 13.69 1.91
C ALA A 288 0.65 14.29 3.03
N MET A 289 1.15 13.47 3.95
CA MET A 289 2.05 13.91 5.02
C MET A 289 3.31 14.57 4.47
N ALA A 290 3.90 14.03 3.41
CA ALA A 290 5.07 14.61 2.75
C ALA A 290 4.76 15.97 2.13
N CYS A 291 3.52 16.19 1.62
CA CYS A 291 3.04 17.50 1.17
C CYS A 291 2.67 18.44 2.33
N GLY A 292 2.88 18.05 3.59
CA GLY A 292 2.49 18.84 4.77
C GLY A 292 0.97 18.85 4.95
N ARG A 293 0.30 17.73 4.75
CA ARG A 293 -1.16 17.60 4.97
C ARG A 293 -1.42 16.72 6.18
N PRO A 294 -2.15 17.21 7.18
CA PRO A 294 -2.61 16.34 8.25
C PRO A 294 -3.57 15.30 7.69
N ALA A 295 -3.64 14.13 8.32
CA ALA A 295 -4.48 13.05 7.85
C ALA A 295 -5.57 12.68 8.87
N ILE A 296 -6.78 12.45 8.38
CA ILE A 296 -7.86 11.80 9.12
C ILE A 296 -7.93 10.36 8.61
N THR A 297 -7.63 9.41 9.47
CA THR A 297 -7.67 7.99 9.13
C THR A 297 -8.21 7.14 10.26
N THR A 298 -8.46 5.87 10.01
CA THR A 298 -9.05 4.98 11.00
C THR A 298 -8.02 4.40 11.97
N ASP A 299 -8.47 4.08 13.18
CA ASP A 299 -7.75 3.23 14.12
C ASP A 299 -7.83 1.76 13.66
N ALA A 300 -7.22 1.49 12.49
CA ALA A 300 -7.17 0.20 11.83
C ALA A 300 -5.72 -0.19 11.52
N PRO A 301 -5.44 -1.51 11.33
CA PRO A 301 -4.11 -1.97 10.93
C PRO A 301 -3.57 -1.24 9.70
N GLY A 302 -2.33 -0.79 9.75
CA GLY A 302 -1.66 -0.04 8.70
C GLY A 302 -2.01 1.44 8.65
N CYS A 303 -3.23 1.82 9.02
CA CYS A 303 -3.66 3.22 9.09
C CYS A 303 -3.13 3.90 10.35
N ARG A 304 -3.34 3.28 11.53
CA ARG A 304 -2.94 3.83 12.83
C ARG A 304 -1.44 4.08 12.97
N GLU A 305 -0.62 3.38 12.22
CA GLU A 305 0.84 3.58 12.24
C GLU A 305 1.27 4.88 11.60
N THR A 306 0.40 5.50 10.77
CA THR A 306 0.72 6.73 10.04
C THR A 306 0.32 7.99 10.79
N VAL A 307 -0.65 7.91 11.69
CA VAL A 307 -1.20 9.07 12.42
C VAL A 307 -1.03 8.86 13.92
N THR A 308 -0.50 9.89 14.58
CA THR A 308 -0.57 10.06 16.04
C THR A 308 -1.68 11.07 16.31
N ASP A 309 -2.74 10.63 16.98
CA ASP A 309 -3.96 11.42 17.20
C ASP A 309 -3.66 12.77 17.84
N GLY A 310 -4.19 13.84 17.26
CA GLY A 310 -3.98 15.21 17.70
C GLY A 310 -2.59 15.79 17.38
N VAL A 311 -1.65 15.03 16.81
CA VAL A 311 -0.28 15.48 16.50
C VAL A 311 -0.10 15.78 15.01
N ASN A 312 -0.37 14.81 14.14
CA ASN A 312 -0.25 14.97 12.69
C ASN A 312 -1.55 14.63 11.95
N GLY A 313 -2.66 14.60 12.68
CA GLY A 313 -3.99 14.29 12.18
C GLY A 313 -4.89 13.72 13.26
N TYR A 314 -5.97 13.06 12.84
CA TYR A 314 -6.92 12.41 13.74
C TYR A 314 -7.13 10.94 13.40
N LEU A 315 -7.25 10.12 14.47
CA LEU A 315 -7.69 8.73 14.36
C LEU A 315 -9.18 8.61 14.70
N VAL A 316 -9.93 7.96 13.82
CA VAL A 316 -11.37 7.73 13.98
C VAL A 316 -11.68 6.23 14.02
N PRO A 317 -12.77 5.79 14.67
CA PRO A 317 -13.19 4.40 14.59
C PRO A 317 -13.52 3.98 13.14
N VAL A 318 -13.32 2.70 12.83
CA VAL A 318 -13.71 2.12 11.54
C VAL A 318 -15.23 2.18 11.38
N LYS A 319 -15.72 2.59 10.21
CA LYS A 319 -17.16 2.70 9.87
C LYS A 319 -17.94 3.72 10.69
N ASP A 320 -17.29 4.70 11.26
CA ASP A 320 -17.92 5.77 12.04
C ASP A 320 -17.90 7.08 11.24
N VAL A 321 -19.00 7.32 10.53
CA VAL A 321 -19.21 8.53 9.71
C VAL A 321 -19.19 9.79 10.58
N ASP A 322 -19.82 9.78 11.76
CA ASP A 322 -19.94 10.95 12.62
C ASP A 322 -18.60 11.34 13.24
N ALA A 323 -17.74 10.35 13.53
CA ALA A 323 -16.38 10.62 13.97
C ALA A 323 -15.53 11.26 12.85
N ILE A 324 -15.72 10.86 11.59
CA ILE A 324 -15.06 11.51 10.44
C ILE A 324 -15.50 12.96 10.31
N VAL A 325 -16.82 13.23 10.37
CA VAL A 325 -17.36 14.61 10.32
C VAL A 325 -16.78 15.44 11.45
N THR A 326 -16.79 14.94 12.68
CA THR A 326 -16.25 15.63 13.86
C THR A 326 -14.76 15.96 13.66
N ALA A 327 -13.97 15.03 13.12
CA ALA A 327 -12.55 15.27 12.85
C ALA A 327 -12.35 16.34 11.75
N MET A 328 -13.19 16.35 10.72
CA MET A 328 -13.19 17.39 9.69
C MET A 328 -13.56 18.76 10.27
N GLU A 329 -14.64 18.83 11.06
CA GLU A 329 -15.07 20.08 11.72
C GLU A 329 -13.98 20.64 12.64
N ARG A 330 -13.30 19.80 13.44
CA ARG A 330 -12.17 20.22 14.28
C ARG A 330 -11.01 20.84 13.47
N MET A 331 -10.74 20.35 12.25
CA MET A 331 -9.73 20.95 11.37
C MET A 331 -10.16 22.36 10.88
N LEU A 332 -11.47 22.56 10.69
CA LEU A 332 -12.06 23.86 10.27
C LEU A 332 -12.10 24.84 11.42
N ASP A 333 -12.41 24.38 12.63
CA ASP A 333 -12.61 25.23 13.82
C ASP A 333 -11.28 25.68 14.45
N ASP A 334 -10.16 24.93 14.25
CA ASP A 334 -8.81 25.31 14.68
C ASP A 334 -7.81 25.30 13.50
N PRO A 335 -7.83 26.32 12.62
CA PRO A 335 -6.87 26.40 11.52
C PRO A 335 -5.41 26.45 11.97
N ALA A 336 -5.14 27.06 13.14
CA ALA A 336 -3.79 27.08 13.71
C ALA A 336 -3.35 25.69 14.17
N GLY A 337 -4.26 24.88 14.72
CA GLY A 337 -4.03 23.47 15.03
C GLY A 337 -3.80 22.64 13.79
N ALA A 338 -4.60 22.83 12.74
CA ALA A 338 -4.41 22.17 11.45
C ALA A 338 -3.01 22.50 10.86
N GLN A 339 -2.55 23.76 10.96
CA GLN A 339 -1.22 24.17 10.51
C GLN A 339 -0.10 23.52 11.33
N ARG A 340 -0.26 23.40 12.66
CA ARG A 340 0.70 22.66 13.52
C ARG A 340 0.75 21.17 13.11
N MET A 341 -0.39 20.53 12.89
CA MET A 341 -0.47 19.15 12.44
C MET A 341 0.15 18.96 11.05
N ALA A 342 0.01 19.92 10.14
CA ALA A 342 0.62 19.93 8.82
C ALA A 342 2.16 19.90 8.91
N THR A 343 2.72 20.71 9.80
CA THR A 343 4.18 20.76 10.06
C THR A 343 4.67 19.42 10.63
N GLU A 344 3.97 18.86 11.61
CA GLU A 344 4.32 17.57 12.21
C GLU A 344 4.14 16.40 11.22
N ALA A 345 3.11 16.43 10.37
CA ALA A 345 2.93 15.43 9.31
C ALA A 345 4.14 15.39 8.39
N ARG A 346 4.63 16.55 7.93
CA ARG A 346 5.85 16.64 7.11
C ARG A 346 7.06 16.10 7.86
N ARG A 347 7.29 16.51 9.10
CA ARG A 347 8.42 16.07 9.91
C ARG A 347 8.43 14.55 10.10
N ILE A 348 7.26 13.96 10.41
CA ILE A 348 7.13 12.50 10.57
C ILE A 348 7.37 11.78 9.24
N ALA A 349 6.90 12.33 8.11
CA ALA A 349 7.17 11.77 6.78
C ALA A 349 8.67 11.71 6.49
N GLU A 350 9.42 12.79 6.75
CA GLU A 350 10.87 12.85 6.59
C GLU A 350 11.61 11.91 7.55
N ASP A 351 11.21 11.88 8.82
CA ASP A 351 11.92 11.10 9.84
C ASP A 351 11.73 9.60 9.69
N ARG A 352 10.50 9.15 9.43
CA ARG A 352 10.15 7.72 9.49
C ARG A 352 9.85 7.11 8.13
N TYR A 353 9.27 7.89 7.20
CA TYR A 353 8.70 7.37 5.96
C TYR A 353 9.47 7.78 4.71
N ASP A 354 10.59 8.49 4.84
CA ASP A 354 11.44 8.78 3.69
C ASP A 354 11.85 7.49 2.98
N VAL A 355 11.56 7.43 1.68
CA VAL A 355 11.82 6.26 0.83
C VAL A 355 13.29 5.83 0.86
N HIS A 356 14.22 6.77 1.00
CA HIS A 356 15.65 6.48 1.10
C HIS A 356 15.99 5.76 2.40
N LYS A 357 15.40 6.18 3.53
CA LYS A 357 15.56 5.51 4.84
C LYS A 357 14.96 4.10 4.83
N VAL A 358 13.76 3.95 4.25
CA VAL A 358 13.09 2.64 4.12
C VAL A 358 13.91 1.70 3.22
N ASN A 359 14.36 2.17 2.06
CA ASN A 359 15.16 1.36 1.15
C ASN A 359 16.54 1.01 1.73
N ALA A 360 17.16 1.91 2.49
CA ALA A 360 18.40 1.61 3.21
C ALA A 360 18.20 0.49 4.25
N ALA A 361 17.06 0.47 4.96
CA ALA A 361 16.73 -0.61 5.88
C ALA A 361 16.56 -1.96 5.16
N ILE A 362 15.89 -1.96 3.99
CA ILE A 362 15.77 -3.14 3.13
C ILE A 362 17.16 -3.60 2.67
N CYS A 363 17.97 -2.70 2.12
CA CYS A 363 19.31 -3.01 1.62
C CYS A 363 20.21 -3.61 2.72
N ARG A 364 20.25 -2.99 3.91
CA ARG A 364 21.01 -3.54 5.05
C ARG A 364 20.52 -4.93 5.45
N THR A 365 19.20 -5.14 5.54
CA THR A 365 18.65 -6.45 5.90
C THR A 365 18.97 -7.53 4.88
N MET A 366 19.03 -7.16 3.61
CA MET A 366 19.37 -8.05 2.50
C MET A 366 20.90 -8.20 2.30
N GLY A 367 21.73 -7.51 3.08
CA GLY A 367 23.19 -7.51 2.89
C GLY A 367 23.62 -6.96 1.53
N ILE A 368 22.93 -5.91 1.04
CA ILE A 368 23.19 -5.23 -0.24
C ILE A 368 24.14 -4.04 -0.05
N CYS A 369 23.94 -3.31 1.04
CA CYS A 369 24.79 -2.17 1.43
C CYS A 369 25.23 -2.33 2.89
N ASN A 370 26.43 -1.86 3.17
CA ASN A 370 26.95 -1.78 4.55
C ASN A 370 26.31 -0.61 5.29
#